data_4b896fe40ee70e8b7db9d4191d644167
#
_entry.id   4b896fe40ee70e8b7db9d4191d644167
#
_cell.length_a   1.000
_cell.length_b   1.000
_cell.length_c   1.000
_cell.angle_alpha   90.00
_cell.angle_beta   90.00
_cell.angle_gamma   90.00
#
_symmetry.space_group_name_H-M   'P 1'
#
loop_
_entity.id
_entity.type
_entity.pdbx_description
1 polymer ?
#
loop_
_entity_poly.entity_id
_entity_poly.type
_entity_poly.pdbx_seq_one_letter_code
_entity_poly.pdbx_strand_id
1 'polypeptide(L)'
;MKKSFGTLPSGEETFLYTISCGKLSAAVTDYGATLVSLLVPDRDGVLADVVLGYDDCEGYRTGNGACLGATVGRNANRLKGASFDLNGKTYHMPANEGSNNLHSGPDFFFHRLWKLVSHTESAVTLELTSPNGDQGFPGNAVIQVTYALKADGALHILYKATCDQDTVFNFTNHSYFNLAGHDQTGRAMEQLLTIPGRFFNPDDAENIPTGELRPVAGTPMDFRAPKPIGQDIGADYEPLKLQGGYDHNWEVFCNPCATLSDSVSGRSMSVCTDCPGIQLYAGNFLDETGKGGVHYGKRSGVALETQFYPDSLHHPGWPQPITRAGETYRSETVYRFSWDS
;
A
#
# COMPACT_ATOMS: atom_id res chain seq x y z
N MET A 1 5.82 17.50 -14.36
CA MET A 1 4.78 18.14 -15.21
C MET A 1 3.44 18.02 -14.49
N LYS A 2 2.52 19.02 -14.63
CA LYS A 2 1.14 18.96 -14.11
C LYS A 2 0.18 18.92 -15.30
N LYS A 3 -0.80 18.00 -15.30
CA LYS A 3 -1.87 17.95 -16.31
C LYS A 3 -3.23 17.70 -15.64
N SER A 4 -4.34 18.08 -16.29
CA SER A 4 -5.68 17.71 -15.85
C SER A 4 -5.82 16.18 -15.85
N PHE A 5 -6.48 15.64 -14.83
CA PHE A 5 -6.73 14.20 -14.68
C PHE A 5 -8.22 13.85 -14.68
N GLY A 6 -9.07 14.86 -14.67
CA GLY A 6 -10.52 14.77 -14.73
C GLY A 6 -11.21 15.79 -13.83
N THR A 7 -12.52 15.76 -13.85
CA THR A 7 -13.37 16.66 -13.04
C THR A 7 -14.31 15.81 -12.19
N LEU A 8 -14.35 16.08 -10.90
CA LEU A 8 -15.27 15.41 -9.96
C LEU A 8 -16.72 15.86 -10.20
N PRO A 9 -17.73 15.08 -9.81
CA PRO A 9 -19.13 15.50 -9.88
C PRO A 9 -19.44 16.79 -9.14
N SER A 10 -18.63 17.18 -8.16
CA SER A 10 -18.69 18.46 -7.46
C SER A 10 -18.27 19.66 -8.31
N GLY A 11 -17.65 19.42 -9.48
CA GLY A 11 -17.08 20.45 -10.36
C GLY A 11 -15.62 20.77 -10.08
N GLU A 12 -15.00 20.14 -9.08
CA GLU A 12 -13.58 20.31 -8.76
C GLU A 12 -12.71 19.57 -9.78
N GLU A 13 -11.66 20.24 -10.28
CA GLU A 13 -10.67 19.61 -11.16
C GLU A 13 -9.66 18.81 -10.33
N THR A 14 -9.29 17.64 -10.86
CA THR A 14 -8.19 16.81 -10.35
C THR A 14 -7.00 16.89 -11.29
N PHE A 15 -5.81 16.71 -10.74
CA PHE A 15 -4.56 16.83 -11.48
C PHE A 15 -3.67 15.61 -11.32
N LEU A 16 -2.89 15.36 -12.35
CA LEU A 16 -1.80 14.38 -12.33
C LEU A 16 -0.46 15.10 -12.33
N TYR A 17 0.39 14.77 -11.37
CA TYR A 17 1.73 15.34 -11.17
C TYR A 17 2.76 14.30 -11.56
N THR A 18 3.50 14.57 -12.64
CA THR A 18 4.62 13.71 -13.06
C THR A 18 5.90 14.20 -12.42
N ILE A 19 6.64 13.28 -11.84
CA ILE A 19 7.98 13.47 -11.28
C ILE A 19 8.97 12.53 -11.98
N SER A 20 10.23 12.91 -12.07
CA SER A 20 11.27 12.11 -12.72
C SER A 20 12.64 12.29 -12.06
N CYS A 21 13.44 11.24 -12.07
CA CYS A 21 14.84 11.28 -11.67
C CYS A 21 15.60 10.16 -12.40
N GLY A 22 16.64 10.52 -13.14
CA GLY A 22 17.39 9.58 -13.96
C GLY A 22 16.50 8.90 -15.01
N LYS A 23 16.41 7.58 -14.97
CA LYS A 23 15.58 6.79 -15.90
C LYS A 23 14.17 6.49 -15.37
N LEU A 24 13.88 6.86 -14.12
CA LEU A 24 12.59 6.62 -13.49
C LEU A 24 11.64 7.80 -13.69
N SER A 25 10.36 7.51 -13.87
CA SER A 25 9.30 8.50 -13.87
C SER A 25 8.08 7.94 -13.14
N ALA A 26 7.41 8.77 -12.34
CA ALA A 26 6.18 8.41 -11.65
C ALA A 26 5.12 9.50 -11.84
N ALA A 27 3.85 9.12 -11.79
CA ALA A 27 2.74 10.05 -11.83
C ALA A 27 1.82 9.80 -10.63
N VAL A 28 1.48 10.88 -9.92
CA VAL A 28 0.65 10.89 -8.73
C VAL A 28 -0.50 11.85 -8.94
N THR A 29 -1.72 11.43 -8.59
CA THR A 29 -2.89 12.33 -8.63
C THR A 29 -3.20 12.91 -7.26
N ASP A 30 -3.76 14.13 -7.21
CA ASP A 30 -4.27 14.72 -5.99
C ASP A 30 -5.61 14.10 -5.55
N TYR A 31 -6.27 13.33 -6.39
CA TYR A 31 -7.39 12.51 -5.96
C TYR A 31 -6.87 11.26 -5.22
N GLY A 32 -7.03 11.27 -3.90
CA GLY A 32 -6.56 10.21 -3.02
C GLY A 32 -5.05 10.20 -2.76
N ALA A 33 -4.30 11.19 -3.24
CA ALA A 33 -2.83 11.17 -3.25
C ALA A 33 -2.29 9.83 -3.79
N THR A 34 -2.84 9.39 -4.93
CA THR A 34 -2.70 8.04 -5.46
C THR A 34 -1.55 7.94 -6.45
N LEU A 35 -0.72 6.90 -6.34
CA LEU A 35 0.29 6.56 -7.36
C LEU A 35 -0.40 5.93 -8.58
N VAL A 36 -0.37 6.64 -9.70
CA VAL A 36 -1.08 6.23 -10.93
C VAL A 36 -0.17 5.44 -11.87
N SER A 37 1.09 5.84 -11.99
CA SER A 37 2.05 5.15 -12.85
C SER A 37 3.46 5.23 -12.30
N LEU A 38 4.29 4.24 -12.66
CA LEU A 38 5.70 4.18 -12.33
C LEU A 38 6.46 3.49 -13.46
N LEU A 39 7.17 4.31 -14.24
CA LEU A 39 7.94 3.83 -15.39
C LEU A 39 9.34 3.41 -14.95
N VAL A 40 9.68 2.16 -15.21
CA VAL A 40 10.96 1.53 -14.87
C VAL A 40 11.54 0.88 -16.14
N PRO A 41 12.83 1.11 -16.49
CA PRO A 41 13.45 0.43 -17.60
C PRO A 41 13.71 -1.05 -17.29
N ASP A 42 13.72 -1.87 -18.32
CA ASP A 42 14.23 -3.24 -18.27
C ASP A 42 15.73 -3.28 -18.61
N ARG A 43 16.28 -4.51 -18.72
CA ARG A 43 17.70 -4.74 -19.08
C ARG A 43 18.11 -4.13 -20.42
N ASP A 44 17.17 -3.99 -21.36
CA ASP A 44 17.40 -3.41 -22.68
C ASP A 44 17.10 -1.89 -22.70
N GLY A 45 16.72 -1.33 -21.55
CA GLY A 45 16.37 0.08 -21.39
C GLY A 45 14.94 0.44 -21.81
N VAL A 46 14.10 -0.56 -22.11
CA VAL A 46 12.68 -0.33 -22.48
C VAL A 46 11.86 -0.04 -21.22
N LEU A 47 11.20 1.11 -21.23
CA LEU A 47 10.34 1.52 -20.11
C LEU A 47 9.02 0.74 -20.11
N ALA A 48 8.62 0.25 -18.94
CA ALA A 48 7.28 -0.22 -18.69
C ALA A 48 6.70 0.42 -17.42
N ASP A 49 5.38 0.60 -17.40
CA ASP A 49 4.65 1.00 -16.20
C ASP A 49 4.44 -0.25 -15.34
N VAL A 50 5.04 -0.26 -14.15
CA VAL A 50 5.08 -1.46 -13.29
C VAL A 50 4.01 -1.44 -12.19
N VAL A 51 3.06 -0.50 -12.21
CA VAL A 51 1.94 -0.46 -11.26
C VAL A 51 0.60 -0.49 -11.96
N LEU A 52 -0.36 -1.19 -11.38
CA LEU A 52 -1.74 -1.20 -11.83
C LEU A 52 -2.43 0.14 -11.50
N GLY A 53 -3.39 0.56 -12.30
CA GLY A 53 -4.13 1.82 -12.10
C GLY A 53 -5.17 2.06 -13.17
N TYR A 54 -5.74 3.28 -13.17
CA TYR A 54 -6.72 3.73 -14.17
C TYR A 54 -6.18 4.91 -14.98
N ASP A 55 -6.80 5.19 -16.11
CA ASP A 55 -6.37 6.25 -17.03
C ASP A 55 -6.73 7.66 -16.58
N ASP A 56 -7.77 7.79 -15.76
CA ASP A 56 -8.33 9.08 -15.34
C ASP A 56 -8.94 9.02 -13.92
N CYS A 57 -9.36 10.17 -13.43
CA CYS A 57 -9.97 10.29 -12.10
C CYS A 57 -11.30 9.53 -11.99
N GLU A 58 -12.08 9.41 -13.07
CA GLU A 58 -13.35 8.69 -13.05
C GLU A 58 -13.15 7.21 -12.78
N GLY A 59 -12.10 6.58 -13.35
CA GLY A 59 -11.71 5.22 -13.02
C GLY A 59 -11.44 5.03 -11.53
N TYR A 60 -10.68 5.96 -10.91
CA TYR A 60 -10.40 5.91 -9.47
C TYR A 60 -11.64 6.16 -8.61
N ARG A 61 -12.56 7.00 -9.07
CA ARG A 61 -13.79 7.32 -8.35
C ARG A 61 -14.80 6.17 -8.34
N THR A 62 -14.91 5.44 -9.44
CA THR A 62 -15.98 4.44 -9.67
C THR A 62 -15.50 3.00 -9.56
N GLY A 63 -14.26 2.73 -9.91
CA GLY A 63 -13.69 1.39 -10.02
C GLY A 63 -12.69 1.02 -8.93
N ASN A 64 -12.30 1.94 -8.02
CA ASN A 64 -11.18 1.69 -7.10
C ASN A 64 -11.55 0.84 -5.86
N GLY A 65 -12.41 -0.16 -6.02
CA GLY A 65 -12.69 -1.12 -4.96
C GLY A 65 -11.45 -1.93 -4.55
N ALA A 66 -10.49 -2.09 -5.46
CA ALA A 66 -9.21 -2.76 -5.22
C ALA A 66 -8.13 -1.84 -4.62
N CYS A 67 -8.40 -0.57 -4.35
CA CYS A 67 -7.46 0.41 -3.78
C CYS A 67 -6.18 0.61 -4.63
N LEU A 68 -6.27 0.57 -5.97
CA LEU A 68 -5.10 0.66 -6.87
C LEU A 68 -4.28 1.94 -6.62
N GLY A 69 -3.03 1.78 -6.15
CA GLY A 69 -2.11 2.89 -5.88
C GLY A 69 -2.48 3.80 -4.71
N ALA A 70 -3.49 3.44 -3.93
CA ALA A 70 -4.12 4.29 -2.91
C ALA A 70 -3.20 4.67 -1.75
N THR A 71 -3.30 5.92 -1.26
CA THR A 71 -2.85 6.31 0.06
C THR A 71 -3.93 5.94 1.08
N VAL A 72 -3.61 5.05 2.00
CA VAL A 72 -4.53 4.51 3.01
C VAL A 72 -4.21 5.07 4.39
N GLY A 73 -5.22 5.47 5.14
CA GLY A 73 -5.16 5.99 6.51
C GLY A 73 -6.54 6.50 6.99
N ARG A 74 -6.70 6.88 8.31
CA ARG A 74 -5.61 6.97 9.33
C ARG A 74 -5.02 5.62 9.72
N ASN A 75 -5.83 4.53 9.70
CA ASN A 75 -5.39 3.18 10.03
C ASN A 75 -5.53 2.27 8.80
N ALA A 76 -4.40 1.77 8.32
CA ALA A 76 -4.35 0.78 7.27
C ALA A 76 -4.79 -0.59 7.78
N ASN A 77 -5.26 -1.43 6.84
CA ASN A 77 -5.69 -2.79 7.08
C ASN A 77 -6.90 -2.88 8.05
N ARG A 78 -7.09 -4.02 8.71
CA ARG A 78 -8.29 -4.33 9.48
C ARG A 78 -8.19 -3.91 10.94
N LEU A 79 -9.35 -3.58 11.50
CA LEU A 79 -9.55 -3.32 12.92
C LEU A 79 -10.81 -4.07 13.37
N LYS A 80 -10.64 -5.03 14.28
CA LYS A 80 -11.71 -5.89 14.80
C LYS A 80 -12.81 -5.07 15.51
N GLY A 81 -14.05 -5.44 15.22
CA GLY A 81 -15.22 -4.79 15.85
C GLY A 81 -15.33 -3.30 15.56
N ALA A 82 -14.61 -2.77 14.56
CA ALA A 82 -14.59 -1.37 14.18
C ALA A 82 -14.45 -0.43 15.40
N SER A 83 -13.60 -0.78 16.37
CA SER A 83 -13.40 0.01 17.60
C SER A 83 -12.01 -0.21 18.17
N PHE A 84 -11.54 0.73 18.98
CA PHE A 84 -10.29 0.61 19.73
C PHE A 84 -10.34 1.45 21.02
N ASP A 85 -9.53 1.06 21.99
CA ASP A 85 -9.38 1.82 23.24
C ASP A 85 -8.12 2.69 23.19
N LEU A 86 -8.27 3.95 23.58
CA LEU A 86 -7.16 4.89 23.73
C LEU A 86 -7.41 5.78 24.94
N ASN A 87 -6.45 5.81 25.89
CA ASN A 87 -6.51 6.62 27.11
C ASN A 87 -7.79 6.39 27.95
N GLY A 88 -8.25 5.13 28.03
CA GLY A 88 -9.44 4.76 28.83
C GLY A 88 -10.78 5.12 28.17
N LYS A 89 -10.76 5.49 26.90
CA LYS A 89 -11.97 5.77 26.11
C LYS A 89 -12.01 4.86 24.90
N THR A 90 -13.17 4.25 24.62
CA THR A 90 -13.43 3.48 23.43
C THR A 90 -13.85 4.42 22.29
N TYR A 91 -13.20 4.30 21.14
CA TYR A 91 -13.53 4.97 19.89
C TYR A 91 -14.15 3.97 18.94
N HIS A 92 -15.19 4.40 18.22
CA HIS A 92 -15.92 3.58 17.27
C HIS A 92 -15.77 4.16 15.86
N MET A 93 -15.54 3.27 14.92
CA MET A 93 -15.46 3.57 13.50
C MET A 93 -16.66 2.98 12.76
N PRO A 94 -17.01 3.47 11.58
CA PRO A 94 -17.98 2.78 10.74
C PRO A 94 -17.49 1.36 10.40
N ALA A 95 -18.35 0.35 10.57
CA ALA A 95 -18.06 -0.99 10.06
C ALA A 95 -18.30 -1.00 8.53
N ASN A 96 -17.30 -1.36 7.76
CA ASN A 96 -17.38 -1.42 6.31
C ASN A 96 -16.99 -2.78 5.72
N GLU A 97 -16.60 -3.72 6.59
CA GLU A 97 -16.34 -5.12 6.24
C GLU A 97 -16.92 -6.04 7.33
N GLY A 98 -18.17 -6.48 7.14
CA GLY A 98 -18.89 -7.22 8.20
C GLY A 98 -19.04 -6.38 9.47
N SER A 99 -18.52 -6.87 10.61
CA SER A 99 -18.48 -6.14 11.89
C SER A 99 -17.20 -5.31 12.05
N ASN A 100 -16.24 -5.42 11.14
CA ASN A 100 -14.90 -4.86 11.23
C ASN A 100 -14.76 -3.58 10.41
N ASN A 101 -13.68 -2.84 10.63
CA ASN A 101 -13.30 -1.73 9.77
C ASN A 101 -12.07 -2.12 8.94
N LEU A 102 -12.12 -1.83 7.64
CA LEU A 102 -11.02 -2.00 6.71
C LEU A 102 -10.61 -0.63 6.15
N HIS A 103 -9.30 -0.32 6.21
CA HIS A 103 -8.67 0.86 5.62
C HIS A 103 -9.31 2.19 6.01
N SER A 104 -9.89 2.26 7.22
CA SER A 104 -10.61 3.44 7.75
C SER A 104 -11.82 3.87 6.90
N GLY A 105 -12.41 2.94 6.12
CA GLY A 105 -13.60 3.22 5.32
C GLY A 105 -14.87 3.42 6.15
N PRO A 106 -16.00 3.75 5.47
CA PRO A 106 -16.19 3.87 4.02
C PRO A 106 -15.74 5.19 3.39
N ASP A 107 -15.49 6.24 4.19
CA ASP A 107 -15.00 7.54 3.71
C ASP A 107 -13.48 7.54 3.61
N PHE A 108 -12.97 6.82 2.62
CA PHE A 108 -11.56 6.56 2.43
C PHE A 108 -10.76 7.81 2.06
N PHE A 109 -9.51 7.91 2.51
CA PHE A 109 -8.59 8.99 2.12
C PHE A 109 -8.30 9.01 0.61
N PHE A 110 -8.33 7.86 -0.03
CA PHE A 110 -8.11 7.75 -1.47
C PHE A 110 -9.35 8.14 -2.32
N HIS A 111 -10.47 8.47 -1.70
CA HIS A 111 -11.63 9.08 -2.36
C HIS A 111 -11.76 10.58 -2.09
N ARG A 112 -10.75 11.20 -1.50
CA ARG A 112 -10.75 12.62 -1.16
C ARG A 112 -9.76 13.40 -2.03
N LEU A 113 -10.09 14.66 -2.29
CA LEU A 113 -9.18 15.58 -2.97
C LEU A 113 -8.15 16.11 -1.97
N TRP A 114 -6.87 15.89 -2.26
CA TRP A 114 -5.73 16.36 -1.47
C TRP A 114 -5.21 17.68 -2.02
N LYS A 115 -4.76 18.55 -1.15
CA LYS A 115 -4.19 19.85 -1.52
C LYS A 115 -2.72 19.69 -1.91
N LEU A 116 -2.34 20.25 -3.04
CA LEU A 116 -0.94 20.36 -3.42
C LEU A 116 -0.20 21.30 -2.48
N VAL A 117 0.88 20.80 -1.85
CA VAL A 117 1.82 21.58 -1.03
C VAL A 117 3.01 22.01 -1.87
N SER A 118 3.63 21.07 -2.59
CA SER A 118 4.77 21.35 -3.46
C SER A 118 4.87 20.34 -4.60
N HIS A 119 5.39 20.79 -5.73
CA HIS A 119 5.73 19.94 -6.87
C HIS A 119 7.03 20.45 -7.51
N THR A 120 8.01 19.58 -7.56
CA THR A 120 9.30 19.79 -8.21
C THR A 120 9.48 18.79 -9.34
N GLU A 121 10.62 18.80 -10.02
CA GLU A 121 10.94 17.80 -11.06
C GLU A 121 10.91 16.37 -10.51
N SER A 122 11.37 16.16 -9.26
CA SER A 122 11.59 14.83 -8.68
C SER A 122 10.70 14.51 -7.48
N ALA A 123 9.84 15.43 -7.02
CA ALA A 123 9.00 15.18 -5.86
C ALA A 123 7.65 15.92 -5.94
N VAL A 124 6.62 15.31 -5.36
CA VAL A 124 5.31 15.94 -5.12
C VAL A 124 4.88 15.67 -3.68
N THR A 125 4.41 16.72 -3.00
CA THR A 125 3.85 16.64 -1.64
C THR A 125 2.39 17.08 -1.68
N LEU A 126 1.53 16.21 -1.16
CA LEU A 126 0.08 16.42 -1.04
C LEU A 126 -0.32 16.41 0.43
N GLU A 127 -1.36 17.17 0.79
CA GLU A 127 -1.82 17.35 2.17
C GLU A 127 -3.32 17.12 2.29
N LEU A 128 -3.73 16.45 3.35
CA LEU A 128 -5.11 16.28 3.74
C LEU A 128 -5.30 16.73 5.20
N THR A 129 -6.37 17.48 5.45
CA THR A 129 -6.85 17.77 6.81
C THR A 129 -7.94 16.77 7.17
N SER A 130 -7.80 16.14 8.33
CA SER A 130 -8.72 15.15 8.88
C SER A 130 -9.22 15.65 10.25
N PRO A 131 -10.46 16.15 10.37
CA PRO A 131 -10.95 16.78 11.59
C PRO A 131 -11.17 15.76 12.72
N ASN A 132 -11.32 16.27 13.95
CA ASN A 132 -11.65 15.43 15.11
C ASN A 132 -12.94 14.63 14.87
N GLY A 133 -12.88 13.32 15.08
CA GLY A 133 -13.99 12.39 14.83
C GLY A 133 -14.07 11.88 13.40
N ASP A 134 -13.23 12.37 12.50
CA ASP A 134 -13.14 11.87 11.11
C ASP A 134 -12.80 10.37 11.11
N GLN A 135 -13.58 9.58 10.38
CA GLN A 135 -13.49 8.11 10.35
C GLN A 135 -13.59 7.45 11.75
N GLY A 136 -14.01 8.19 12.80
CA GLY A 136 -14.06 7.74 14.20
C GLY A 136 -12.80 8.03 15.01
N PHE A 137 -11.74 8.60 14.43
CA PHE A 137 -10.48 8.89 15.14
C PHE A 137 -10.50 10.22 15.90
N PRO A 138 -9.85 10.29 17.10
CA PRO A 138 -9.71 11.54 17.84
C PRO A 138 -8.72 12.51 17.19
N GLY A 139 -8.96 13.79 17.42
CA GLY A 139 -8.07 14.90 17.13
C GLY A 139 -8.12 15.41 15.69
N ASN A 140 -7.80 16.71 15.58
CA ASN A 140 -7.63 17.39 14.29
C ASN A 140 -6.23 17.08 13.75
N ALA A 141 -6.17 16.38 12.63
CA ALA A 141 -4.91 15.95 12.03
C ALA A 141 -4.62 16.69 10.73
N VAL A 142 -3.34 16.99 10.51
CA VAL A 142 -2.79 17.41 9.22
C VAL A 142 -1.84 16.32 8.75
N ILE A 143 -2.10 15.79 7.56
CA ILE A 143 -1.43 14.63 7.02
C ILE A 143 -0.81 15.02 5.67
N GLN A 144 0.47 14.76 5.51
CA GLN A 144 1.20 14.96 4.26
C GLN A 144 1.76 13.63 3.77
N VAL A 145 1.66 13.40 2.48
CA VAL A 145 2.39 12.35 1.77
C VAL A 145 3.29 12.98 0.71
N THR A 146 4.54 12.55 0.67
CA THR A 146 5.51 12.97 -0.34
C THR A 146 5.96 11.77 -1.14
N TYR A 147 5.79 11.85 -2.45
CA TYR A 147 6.38 10.93 -3.41
C TYR A 147 7.62 11.59 -3.99
N ALA A 148 8.77 10.94 -3.88
CA ALA A 148 10.03 11.48 -4.36
C ALA A 148 10.85 10.40 -5.09
N LEU A 149 11.27 10.69 -6.31
CA LEU A 149 12.28 9.91 -7.02
C LEU A 149 13.66 10.50 -6.72
N LYS A 150 14.59 9.66 -6.28
CA LYS A 150 15.95 10.09 -5.91
C LYS A 150 17.02 9.45 -6.81
N ALA A 151 18.21 10.03 -6.77
CA ALA A 151 19.33 9.57 -7.58
C ALA A 151 19.84 8.15 -7.24
N ASP A 152 19.38 7.59 -6.13
CA ASP A 152 19.64 6.21 -5.71
C ASP A 152 18.79 5.16 -6.46
N GLY A 153 18.00 5.59 -7.47
CA GLY A 153 17.14 4.71 -8.26
C GLY A 153 15.89 4.25 -7.52
N ALA A 154 15.39 5.04 -6.58
CA ALA A 154 14.26 4.66 -5.75
C ALA A 154 13.11 5.66 -5.79
N LEU A 155 11.88 5.13 -5.66
CA LEU A 155 10.70 5.88 -5.26
C LEU A 155 10.60 5.84 -3.73
N HIS A 156 10.63 7.02 -3.12
CA HIS A 156 10.42 7.23 -1.70
C HIS A 156 8.99 7.71 -1.46
N ILE A 157 8.27 7.04 -0.57
CA ILE A 157 6.95 7.48 -0.10
C ILE A 157 7.11 7.83 1.38
N LEU A 158 6.97 9.12 1.70
CA LEU A 158 7.14 9.63 3.06
C LEU A 158 5.79 10.14 3.57
N TYR A 159 5.37 9.63 4.71
CA TYR A 159 4.23 10.14 5.45
C TYR A 159 4.70 11.04 6.60
N LYS A 160 4.02 12.16 6.79
CA LYS A 160 4.19 13.05 7.92
C LYS A 160 2.82 13.47 8.41
N ALA A 161 2.56 13.30 9.70
CA ALA A 161 1.29 13.72 10.28
C ALA A 161 1.47 14.32 11.67
N THR A 162 0.61 15.28 12.02
CA THR A 162 0.48 15.87 13.34
C THR A 162 -0.96 15.87 13.76
N CYS A 163 -1.22 15.78 15.07
CA CYS A 163 -2.56 15.84 15.63
C CYS A 163 -2.56 16.62 16.94
N ASP A 164 -3.68 17.30 17.26
CA ASP A 164 -3.85 18.04 18.51
C ASP A 164 -4.29 17.16 19.70
N GLN A 165 -4.56 15.88 19.46
CA GLN A 165 -4.85 14.86 20.47
C GLN A 165 -4.04 13.60 20.19
N ASP A 166 -3.92 12.72 21.21
CA ASP A 166 -3.44 11.36 21.00
C ASP A 166 -4.34 10.67 19.98
N THR A 167 -3.74 10.05 18.97
CA THR A 167 -4.48 9.44 17.85
C THR A 167 -3.73 8.24 17.26
N VAL A 168 -4.36 7.61 16.28
CA VAL A 168 -3.79 6.49 15.53
C VAL A 168 -3.29 6.99 14.18
N PHE A 169 -2.04 6.67 13.84
CA PHE A 169 -1.48 6.84 12.51
C PHE A 169 -0.78 5.55 12.06
N ASN A 170 -1.33 4.92 11.06
CA ASN A 170 -0.84 3.73 10.39
C ASN A 170 -1.15 3.89 8.91
N PHE A 171 -0.24 4.53 8.17
CA PHE A 171 -0.42 4.77 6.74
C PHE A 171 0.25 3.67 5.93
N THR A 172 -0.33 3.38 4.76
CA THR A 172 0.31 2.55 3.74
C THR A 172 -0.01 3.05 2.32
N ASN A 173 0.75 2.57 1.35
CA ASN A 173 0.45 2.73 -0.07
C ASN A 173 0.05 1.38 -0.67
N HIS A 174 -1.11 1.33 -1.30
CA HIS A 174 -1.70 0.11 -1.83
C HIS A 174 -1.43 -0.05 -3.34
N SER A 175 -0.20 0.22 -3.79
CA SER A 175 0.19 -0.04 -5.17
C SER A 175 0.33 -1.54 -5.43
N TYR A 176 -0.26 -1.99 -6.52
CA TYR A 176 -0.04 -3.34 -7.04
C TYR A 176 1.07 -3.31 -8.06
N PHE A 177 2.14 -4.02 -7.79
CA PHE A 177 3.30 -4.13 -8.67
C PHE A 177 3.18 -5.32 -9.60
N ASN A 178 3.58 -5.12 -10.85
CA ASN A 178 3.89 -6.16 -11.81
C ASN A 178 5.14 -5.73 -12.58
N LEU A 179 6.30 -6.28 -12.24
CA LEU A 179 7.58 -5.85 -12.82
C LEU A 179 7.74 -6.23 -14.31
N ALA A 180 6.88 -7.10 -14.84
CA ALA A 180 6.81 -7.36 -16.26
C ALA A 180 6.15 -6.20 -17.05
N GLY A 181 5.32 -5.39 -16.36
CA GLY A 181 4.48 -4.32 -16.90
C GLY A 181 3.02 -4.53 -16.47
N HIS A 182 2.27 -3.44 -16.26
CA HIS A 182 0.88 -3.53 -15.81
C HIS A 182 -0.03 -4.31 -16.78
N ASP A 183 0.30 -4.32 -18.06
CA ASP A 183 -0.42 -5.01 -19.13
C ASP A 183 -0.07 -6.51 -19.26
N GLN A 184 0.98 -6.96 -18.57
CA GLN A 184 1.43 -8.35 -18.54
C GLN A 184 0.73 -9.14 -17.42
N THR A 185 -0.59 -9.11 -17.38
CA THR A 185 -1.43 -9.50 -16.24
C THR A 185 -1.26 -10.96 -15.78
N GLY A 186 -0.84 -11.87 -16.66
CA GLY A 186 -0.56 -13.28 -16.33
C GLY A 186 0.79 -13.52 -15.65
N ARG A 187 1.66 -12.50 -15.54
CA ARG A 187 3.08 -12.70 -15.18
C ARG A 187 3.41 -12.41 -13.71
N ALA A 188 2.54 -11.73 -12.97
CA ALA A 188 2.85 -11.30 -11.61
C ALA A 188 3.18 -12.47 -10.66
N MET A 189 2.51 -13.62 -10.80
CA MET A 189 2.74 -14.79 -9.96
C MET A 189 4.00 -15.59 -10.29
N GLU A 190 4.62 -15.35 -11.45
CA GLU A 190 5.91 -15.95 -11.84
C GLU A 190 7.10 -15.23 -11.23
N GLN A 191 6.90 -13.99 -10.74
CA GLN A 191 7.94 -13.16 -10.17
C GLN A 191 8.46 -13.75 -8.87
N LEU A 192 9.79 -13.66 -8.70
CA LEU A 192 10.45 -14.17 -7.49
C LEU A 192 10.32 -13.16 -6.37
N LEU A 193 9.79 -13.61 -5.23
CA LEU A 193 9.66 -12.83 -4.02
C LEU A 193 10.57 -13.37 -2.93
N THR A 194 11.22 -12.46 -2.20
CA THR A 194 11.92 -12.74 -0.95
C THR A 194 11.36 -11.83 0.12
N ILE A 195 10.99 -12.38 1.28
CA ILE A 195 10.66 -11.67 2.52
C ILE A 195 11.48 -12.33 3.64
N PRO A 196 12.50 -11.65 4.19
CA PRO A 196 13.35 -12.22 5.24
C PRO A 196 12.62 -12.49 6.57
N GLY A 197 11.39 -11.97 6.73
CA GLY A 197 10.55 -12.12 7.92
C GLY A 197 10.48 -13.58 8.39
N ARG A 198 10.69 -13.79 9.69
CA ARG A 198 10.71 -15.13 10.31
C ARG A 198 9.33 -15.57 10.78
N PHE A 199 8.43 -14.59 10.95
CA PHE A 199 7.07 -14.78 11.44
C PHE A 199 6.09 -14.03 10.56
N PHE A 200 4.86 -14.53 10.53
CA PHE A 200 3.71 -13.86 9.93
C PHE A 200 2.52 -13.90 10.91
N ASN A 201 1.54 -13.05 10.67
CA ASN A 201 0.28 -13.06 11.41
C ASN A 201 -0.70 -13.96 10.68
N PRO A 202 -1.14 -15.10 11.26
CA PRO A 202 -2.27 -15.85 10.73
C PRO A 202 -3.59 -15.17 11.11
N ASP A 203 -4.53 -15.18 10.20
CA ASP A 203 -5.85 -14.58 10.35
C ASP A 203 -6.92 -15.62 10.67
N ASP A 204 -8.02 -15.17 11.26
CA ASP A 204 -9.24 -15.95 11.44
C ASP A 204 -10.15 -15.89 10.18
N ALA A 205 -11.33 -16.46 10.27
CA ALA A 205 -12.29 -16.49 9.17
C ALA A 205 -12.89 -15.12 8.80
N GLU A 206 -12.68 -14.09 9.63
CA GLU A 206 -13.08 -12.71 9.35
C GLU A 206 -11.88 -11.86 8.86
N ASN A 207 -10.77 -12.52 8.51
CA ASN A 207 -9.53 -11.89 8.06
C ASN A 207 -8.87 -11.01 9.13
N ILE A 208 -9.11 -11.32 10.40
CA ILE A 208 -8.53 -10.61 11.54
C ILE A 208 -7.37 -11.44 12.10
N PRO A 209 -6.20 -10.84 12.37
CA PRO A 209 -5.10 -11.54 13.01
C PRO A 209 -5.50 -12.19 14.34
N THR A 210 -5.11 -13.45 14.52
CA THR A 210 -5.44 -14.23 15.72
C THR A 210 -4.65 -13.80 16.96
N GLY A 211 -3.67 -12.89 16.80
CA GLY A 211 -2.72 -12.51 17.86
C GLY A 211 -1.44 -13.36 17.87
N GLU A 212 -1.40 -14.41 17.07
CA GLU A 212 -0.22 -15.28 16.93
C GLU A 212 0.84 -14.62 16.03
N LEU A 213 2.12 -14.84 16.36
CA LEU A 213 3.26 -14.67 15.47
C LEU A 213 3.75 -16.08 15.08
N ARG A 214 3.29 -16.57 13.95
CA ARG A 214 3.58 -17.94 13.51
C ARG A 214 4.88 -18.01 12.72
N PRO A 215 5.80 -18.93 13.05
CA PRO A 215 7.02 -19.13 12.26
C PRO A 215 6.70 -19.50 10.80
N VAL A 216 7.41 -18.89 9.85
CA VAL A 216 7.26 -19.20 8.43
C VAL A 216 7.95 -20.52 8.04
N ALA A 217 8.96 -20.94 8.79
CA ALA A 217 9.81 -22.09 8.50
C ALA A 217 9.01 -23.37 8.25
N GLY A 218 9.23 -24.02 7.10
CA GLY A 218 8.55 -25.25 6.73
C GLY A 218 7.08 -25.09 6.31
N THR A 219 6.63 -23.88 6.07
CA THR A 219 5.28 -23.56 5.61
C THR A 219 5.29 -22.91 4.22
N PRO A 220 4.14 -22.87 3.52
CA PRO A 220 4.02 -22.10 2.28
C PRO A 220 4.32 -20.59 2.42
N MET A 221 4.29 -20.07 3.66
CA MET A 221 4.58 -18.66 3.97
C MET A 221 6.09 -18.35 4.02
N ASP A 222 6.95 -19.33 3.80
CA ASP A 222 8.41 -19.16 3.85
C ASP A 222 8.96 -18.55 2.56
N PHE A 223 9.15 -17.23 2.56
CA PHE A 223 9.79 -16.45 1.49
C PHE A 223 11.21 -16.00 1.83
N ARG A 224 11.87 -16.62 2.85
CA ARG A 224 13.25 -16.25 3.22
C ARG A 224 14.27 -16.59 2.13
N ALA A 225 13.95 -17.53 1.25
CA ALA A 225 14.66 -17.76 -0.01
C ALA A 225 13.78 -17.32 -1.19
N PRO A 226 14.37 -16.82 -2.28
CA PRO A 226 13.61 -16.42 -3.46
C PRO A 226 12.78 -17.57 -4.02
N LYS A 227 11.49 -17.37 -4.21
CA LYS A 227 10.59 -18.33 -4.89
C LYS A 227 9.50 -17.59 -5.67
N PRO A 228 8.95 -18.21 -6.75
CA PRO A 228 7.78 -17.65 -7.43
C PRO A 228 6.62 -17.46 -6.46
N ILE A 229 5.92 -16.32 -6.53
CA ILE A 229 4.76 -16.06 -5.66
C ILE A 229 3.70 -17.14 -5.87
N GLY A 230 3.50 -17.57 -7.11
CA GLY A 230 2.51 -18.60 -7.46
C GLY A 230 2.86 -20.02 -7.03
N GLN A 231 4.10 -20.28 -6.58
CA GLN A 231 4.57 -21.64 -6.30
C GLN A 231 3.70 -22.37 -5.28
N ASP A 232 3.42 -21.74 -4.15
CA ASP A 232 2.71 -22.34 -3.02
C ASP A 232 1.36 -21.67 -2.73
N ILE A 233 0.92 -20.71 -3.56
CA ILE A 233 -0.28 -19.89 -3.29
C ILE A 233 -1.57 -20.70 -3.21
N GLY A 234 -1.61 -21.88 -3.80
CA GLY A 234 -2.73 -22.82 -3.77
C GLY A 234 -2.52 -24.02 -2.84
N ALA A 235 -1.50 -23.98 -1.97
CA ALA A 235 -1.20 -25.08 -1.07
C ALA A 235 -2.37 -25.39 -0.10
N ASP A 236 -2.45 -26.63 0.34
CA ASP A 236 -3.39 -27.07 1.37
C ASP A 236 -2.90 -26.59 2.76
N TYR A 237 -3.01 -25.27 2.97
CA TYR A 237 -2.60 -24.60 4.19
C TYR A 237 -3.70 -23.63 4.62
N GLU A 238 -4.17 -23.77 5.86
CA GLU A 238 -5.37 -23.06 6.36
C GLU A 238 -5.32 -21.54 6.11
N PRO A 239 -4.24 -20.81 6.45
CA PRO A 239 -4.19 -19.36 6.20
C PRO A 239 -4.40 -18.99 4.72
N LEU A 240 -3.79 -19.73 3.80
CA LEU A 240 -3.97 -19.48 2.36
C LEU A 240 -5.38 -19.78 1.88
N LYS A 241 -6.03 -20.81 2.43
CA LYS A 241 -7.41 -21.16 2.08
C LYS A 241 -8.40 -20.10 2.53
N LEU A 242 -8.23 -19.57 3.75
CA LEU A 242 -9.10 -18.52 4.30
C LEU A 242 -9.08 -17.27 3.43
N GLN A 243 -7.90 -16.87 2.94
CA GLN A 243 -7.69 -15.65 2.15
C GLN A 243 -7.78 -15.86 0.63
N GLY A 244 -7.96 -17.10 0.18
CA GLY A 244 -7.92 -17.44 -1.25
C GLY A 244 -6.54 -17.25 -1.89
N GLY A 245 -5.47 -17.17 -1.09
CA GLY A 245 -4.09 -16.93 -1.45
C GLY A 245 -3.34 -16.12 -0.40
N TYR A 246 -2.25 -15.44 -0.79
CA TYR A 246 -1.52 -14.56 0.13
C TYR A 246 -2.30 -13.25 0.35
N ASP A 247 -2.60 -12.96 1.59
CA ASP A 247 -3.09 -11.69 2.12
C ASP A 247 -2.76 -11.64 3.62
N HIS A 248 -1.46 -11.53 3.95
CA HIS A 248 -0.97 -11.66 5.31
C HIS A 248 0.13 -10.66 5.58
N ASN A 249 0.38 -10.37 6.85
CA ASN A 249 1.47 -9.51 7.31
C ASN A 249 2.66 -10.35 7.79
N TRP A 250 3.87 -9.98 7.35
CA TRP A 250 5.15 -10.47 7.88
C TRP A 250 5.80 -9.44 8.78
N GLU A 251 6.55 -9.91 9.80
CA GLU A 251 7.41 -9.03 10.59
C GLU A 251 8.50 -8.40 9.72
N VAL A 252 8.81 -7.14 9.97
CA VAL A 252 9.98 -6.45 9.43
C VAL A 252 11.03 -6.34 10.53
N PHE A 253 12.17 -7.02 10.36
CA PHE A 253 13.29 -6.98 11.30
C PHE A 253 14.61 -6.55 10.64
N CYS A 254 14.63 -6.41 9.32
CA CYS A 254 15.79 -5.93 8.55
C CYS A 254 15.34 -5.23 7.26
N ASN A 255 16.25 -4.50 6.65
CA ASN A 255 16.08 -3.91 5.33
C ASN A 255 17.15 -4.43 4.36
N PRO A 256 16.79 -4.74 3.10
CA PRO A 256 15.43 -4.70 2.57
C PRO A 256 14.50 -5.72 3.26
N CYS A 257 13.25 -5.32 3.51
CA CYS A 257 12.23 -6.19 4.10
C CYS A 257 11.53 -7.08 3.07
N ALA A 258 11.62 -6.74 1.80
CA ALA A 258 11.20 -7.59 0.68
C ALA A 258 12.03 -7.28 -0.57
N THR A 259 12.11 -8.26 -1.47
CA THR A 259 12.64 -8.08 -2.83
C THR A 259 11.75 -8.83 -3.80
N LEU A 260 11.30 -8.13 -4.85
CA LEU A 260 10.52 -8.69 -5.95
C LEU A 260 11.35 -8.59 -7.23
N SER A 261 11.42 -9.65 -8.05
CA SER A 261 12.15 -9.62 -9.31
C SER A 261 11.45 -10.38 -10.43
N ASP A 262 11.54 -9.85 -11.64
CA ASP A 262 11.08 -10.49 -12.87
C ASP A 262 12.27 -10.90 -13.74
N SER A 263 12.48 -12.20 -13.89
CA SER A 263 13.65 -12.76 -14.60
C SER A 263 13.66 -12.47 -16.09
N VAL A 264 12.50 -12.18 -16.70
CA VAL A 264 12.41 -11.92 -18.14
C VAL A 264 12.79 -10.48 -18.46
N SER A 265 12.22 -9.51 -17.77
CA SER A 265 12.57 -8.10 -17.95
C SER A 265 13.90 -7.72 -17.29
N GLY A 266 14.36 -8.48 -16.31
CA GLY A 266 15.52 -8.16 -15.48
C GLY A 266 15.21 -7.14 -14.39
N ARG A 267 13.98 -6.61 -14.29
CA ARG A 267 13.60 -5.65 -13.25
C ARG A 267 13.58 -6.31 -11.88
N SER A 268 14.16 -5.62 -10.94
CA SER A 268 14.10 -5.99 -9.51
C SER A 268 13.75 -4.78 -8.68
N MET A 269 12.96 -4.99 -7.63
CA MET A 269 12.53 -3.97 -6.68
C MET A 269 12.83 -4.45 -5.26
N SER A 270 13.65 -3.72 -4.53
CA SER A 270 13.82 -3.93 -3.09
C SER A 270 12.97 -2.94 -2.30
N VAL A 271 12.36 -3.40 -1.22
CA VAL A 271 11.53 -2.60 -0.32
C VAL A 271 12.24 -2.41 1.01
N CYS A 272 12.42 -1.15 1.41
CA CYS A 272 12.94 -0.78 2.73
C CYS A 272 11.91 0.09 3.45
N THR A 273 11.77 -0.07 4.76
CA THR A 273 10.82 0.70 5.56
C THR A 273 11.26 0.81 7.01
N ASP A 274 10.73 1.80 7.72
CA ASP A 274 10.77 1.94 9.18
C ASP A 274 9.51 1.39 9.87
N CYS A 275 8.54 0.89 9.10
CA CYS A 275 7.36 0.21 9.63
C CYS A 275 7.70 -1.19 10.17
N PRO A 276 6.98 -1.69 11.19
CA PRO A 276 7.26 -2.99 11.81
C PRO A 276 6.78 -4.20 10.99
N GLY A 277 5.91 -4.01 10.01
CA GLY A 277 5.29 -5.06 9.20
C GLY A 277 5.23 -4.74 7.73
N ILE A 278 5.07 -5.81 6.94
CA ILE A 278 4.79 -5.74 5.50
C ILE A 278 3.69 -6.74 5.14
N GLN A 279 2.60 -6.24 4.57
CA GLN A 279 1.52 -7.05 4.02
C GLN A 279 1.88 -7.48 2.61
N LEU A 280 1.80 -8.77 2.33
CA LEU A 280 1.78 -9.31 0.97
C LEU A 280 0.34 -9.63 0.59
N TYR A 281 -0.21 -8.89 -0.37
CA TYR A 281 -1.49 -9.20 -0.99
C TYR A 281 -1.30 -9.56 -2.47
N ALA A 282 -1.67 -10.77 -2.83
CA ALA A 282 -1.44 -11.30 -4.17
C ALA A 282 -2.57 -10.95 -5.17
N GLY A 283 -3.42 -9.97 -4.88
CA GLY A 283 -4.51 -9.56 -5.78
C GLY A 283 -5.55 -10.67 -5.97
N ASN A 284 -5.89 -11.41 -4.91
CA ASN A 284 -6.73 -12.61 -4.97
C ASN A 284 -8.14 -12.34 -5.51
N PHE A 285 -8.64 -11.10 -5.39
CA PHE A 285 -9.99 -10.68 -5.76
C PHE A 285 -9.99 -9.55 -6.80
N LEU A 286 -8.86 -9.30 -7.48
CA LEU A 286 -8.81 -8.34 -8.56
C LEU A 286 -9.75 -8.75 -9.71
N ASP A 287 -10.57 -7.78 -10.14
CA ASP A 287 -11.47 -7.89 -11.30
C ASP A 287 -11.80 -6.47 -11.78
N GLU A 288 -10.80 -5.77 -12.35
CA GLU A 288 -10.89 -4.36 -12.72
C GLU A 288 -10.51 -4.16 -14.19
N THR A 289 -11.12 -3.17 -14.83
CA THR A 289 -10.66 -2.68 -16.13
C THR A 289 -9.82 -1.43 -15.91
N GLY A 290 -8.52 -1.55 -16.09
CA GLY A 290 -7.56 -0.51 -15.79
C GLY A 290 -7.04 0.24 -17.01
N LYS A 291 -5.79 0.73 -16.88
CA LYS A 291 -5.11 1.56 -17.91
C LYS A 291 -5.14 0.91 -19.29
N GLY A 292 -5.47 1.73 -20.29
CA GLY A 292 -5.54 1.29 -21.68
C GLY A 292 -6.59 0.22 -21.96
N GLY A 293 -7.58 0.05 -21.07
CA GLY A 293 -8.60 -0.99 -21.18
C GLY A 293 -8.11 -2.39 -20.79
N VAL A 294 -6.94 -2.52 -20.17
CA VAL A 294 -6.39 -3.80 -19.72
C VAL A 294 -7.24 -4.36 -18.58
N HIS A 295 -7.64 -5.61 -18.70
CA HIS A 295 -8.35 -6.31 -17.64
C HIS A 295 -7.36 -6.83 -16.59
N TYR A 296 -7.42 -6.27 -15.37
CA TYR A 296 -6.69 -6.74 -14.21
C TYR A 296 -7.53 -7.80 -13.48
N GLY A 297 -7.45 -9.02 -13.94
CA GLY A 297 -8.09 -10.16 -13.30
C GLY A 297 -7.32 -10.64 -12.06
N LYS A 298 -7.82 -11.68 -11.44
CA LYS A 298 -7.23 -12.32 -10.27
C LYS A 298 -5.72 -12.49 -10.42
N ARG A 299 -4.94 -11.94 -9.46
CA ARG A 299 -3.49 -12.08 -9.38
C ARG A 299 -2.69 -11.39 -10.50
N SER A 300 -3.24 -10.32 -11.07
CA SER A 300 -2.54 -9.52 -12.08
C SER A 300 -1.44 -8.62 -11.52
N GLY A 301 -1.36 -8.46 -10.22
CA GLY A 301 -0.36 -7.67 -9.52
C GLY A 301 -0.27 -8.04 -8.05
N VAL A 302 0.77 -7.54 -7.39
CA VAL A 302 1.09 -7.83 -5.97
C VAL A 302 1.22 -6.53 -5.19
N ALA A 303 0.48 -6.37 -4.09
CA ALA A 303 0.71 -5.28 -3.16
C ALA A 303 1.71 -5.71 -2.07
N LEU A 304 2.66 -4.81 -1.77
CA LEU A 304 3.65 -4.93 -0.71
C LEU A 304 3.51 -3.70 0.19
N GLU A 305 2.61 -3.81 1.16
CA GLU A 305 2.15 -2.69 1.97
C GLU A 305 2.89 -2.65 3.31
N THR A 306 3.74 -1.67 3.49
CA THR A 306 4.45 -1.47 4.75
C THR A 306 3.54 -0.75 5.74
N GLN A 307 3.43 -1.27 6.97
CA GLN A 307 2.43 -0.83 7.93
C GLN A 307 2.75 -1.32 9.35
N PHE A 308 1.99 -0.85 10.34
CA PHE A 308 1.86 -1.58 11.61
C PHE A 308 1.06 -2.86 11.37
N TYR A 309 1.22 -3.85 12.25
CA TYR A 309 0.49 -5.10 12.10
C TYR A 309 -1.03 -4.84 12.10
N PRO A 310 -1.80 -5.51 11.25
CA PRO A 310 -3.25 -5.40 11.27
C PRO A 310 -3.79 -5.70 12.66
N ASP A 311 -4.81 -4.97 13.07
CA ASP A 311 -5.47 -5.10 14.39
C ASP A 311 -4.55 -4.90 15.62
N SER A 312 -3.38 -4.27 15.44
CA SER A 312 -2.38 -4.11 16.53
C SER A 312 -2.92 -3.38 17.76
N LEU A 313 -3.94 -2.54 17.61
CA LEU A 313 -4.58 -1.83 18.71
C LEU A 313 -5.25 -2.77 19.73
N HIS A 314 -5.61 -4.00 19.33
CA HIS A 314 -6.13 -5.04 20.23
C HIS A 314 -5.03 -5.97 20.78
N HIS A 315 -3.79 -5.79 20.34
CA HIS A 315 -2.65 -6.62 20.75
C HIS A 315 -1.55 -5.76 21.39
N PRO A 316 -1.67 -5.40 22.68
CA PRO A 316 -0.76 -4.44 23.34
C PRO A 316 0.70 -4.87 23.39
N GLY A 317 0.98 -6.15 23.13
CA GLY A 317 2.36 -6.68 22.99
C GLY A 317 2.99 -6.42 21.63
N TRP A 318 2.24 -5.92 20.67
CA TRP A 318 2.74 -5.57 19.33
C TRP A 318 3.11 -4.09 19.24
N PRO A 319 3.91 -3.68 18.23
CA PRO A 319 4.12 -2.27 17.92
C PRO A 319 2.79 -1.54 17.75
N GLN A 320 2.64 -0.39 18.41
CA GLN A 320 1.39 0.36 18.46
C GLN A 320 1.44 1.60 17.55
N PRO A 321 0.43 1.84 16.70
CA PRO A 321 0.37 3.00 15.80
C PRO A 321 -0.14 4.28 16.49
N ILE A 322 0.17 4.46 17.76
CA ILE A 322 -0.30 5.60 18.57
C ILE A 322 0.71 6.73 18.49
N THR A 323 0.24 7.91 18.10
CA THR A 323 1.01 9.16 18.12
C THR A 323 0.41 10.09 19.19
N ARG A 324 1.27 10.66 20.04
CA ARG A 324 0.84 11.57 21.11
C ARG A 324 0.52 12.95 20.58
N ALA A 325 -0.36 13.65 21.29
CA ALA A 325 -0.75 15.02 20.97
C ALA A 325 0.49 15.92 20.78
N GLY A 326 0.56 16.63 19.66
CA GLY A 326 1.67 17.52 19.32
C GLY A 326 2.94 16.84 18.81
N GLU A 327 3.04 15.52 18.88
CA GLU A 327 4.14 14.79 18.25
C GLU A 327 3.95 14.74 16.73
N THR A 328 5.06 14.58 16.02
CA THR A 328 5.05 14.39 14.56
C THR A 328 5.27 12.91 14.25
N TYR A 329 4.25 12.26 13.72
CA TYR A 329 4.40 10.96 13.08
C TYR A 329 5.23 11.09 11.80
N ARG A 330 6.10 10.12 11.57
CA ARG A 330 6.85 9.97 10.31
C ARG A 330 6.98 8.49 10.00
N SER A 331 6.83 8.15 8.72
CA SER A 331 7.25 6.85 8.19
C SER A 331 7.75 7.01 6.76
N GLU A 332 8.64 6.14 6.35
CA GLU A 332 9.19 6.11 4.99
C GLU A 332 9.17 4.69 4.45
N THR A 333 8.72 4.56 3.21
CA THR A 333 8.86 3.34 2.42
C THR A 333 9.64 3.67 1.17
N VAL A 334 10.65 2.87 0.88
CA VAL A 334 11.56 3.06 -0.26
C VAL A 334 11.46 1.85 -1.16
N TYR A 335 10.99 2.07 -2.39
CA TYR A 335 10.99 1.09 -3.46
C TYR A 335 12.17 1.39 -4.39
N ARG A 336 13.26 0.63 -4.24
CA ARG A 336 14.47 0.81 -5.05
C ARG A 336 14.47 -0.18 -6.19
N PHE A 337 14.64 0.37 -7.40
CA PHE A 337 14.65 -0.41 -8.63
C PHE A 337 16.07 -0.62 -9.14
N SER A 338 16.29 -1.81 -9.68
CA SER A 338 17.46 -2.16 -10.47
C SER A 338 16.99 -3.01 -11.67
N TRP A 339 17.83 -3.07 -12.69
CA TRP A 339 17.62 -3.90 -13.86
C TRP A 339 18.98 -4.42 -14.30
N ASP A 340 19.06 -5.71 -14.52
CA ASP A 340 20.30 -6.34 -14.98
C ASP A 340 20.59 -5.87 -16.41
N SER A 341 21.81 -5.39 -16.62
CA SER A 341 22.35 -5.01 -17.94
C SER A 341 22.95 -6.23 -18.64
#